data_c7b530db5fbef80a0d3b49dee299af1a
#
_entry.id   c7b530db5fbef80a0d3b49dee299af1a
#
_cell.length_a   1.000
_cell.length_b   1.000
_cell.length_c   1.000
_cell.angle_alpha   90.00
_cell.angle_beta   90.00
_cell.angle_gamma   90.00
#
_symmetry.space_group_name_H-M   'P 1'
#
loop_
_entity.id
_entity.type
_entity.pdbx_description
1 polymer ?
#
loop_
_entity_poly.entity_id
_entity_poly.type
_entity_poly.pdbx_seq_one_letter_code
_entity_poly.pdbx_strand_id
1 'polypeptide(L)'
;MKKPNQRIGADVVKTELVELHKSSSNKSVTYALHFDTEDTNQFCDFTEKIQNLISSSNVAHGSVTISTPHTTTAIIINESETGYINDFKRKLEELVPTDSYYEHDDWDLRTENMQEDENVNGRSHVRGSIIGSTSVSLPVVDSEIILGRWQRLFFVELDCGRSRRLFVQIQDLN
;
A
#
# COMPACT_ATOMS: atom_id res chain seq x y z
N MET A 1 10.48 16.37 -31.41
CA MET A 1 10.08 14.93 -31.38
C MET A 1 9.73 14.56 -29.96
N LYS A 2 8.44 14.31 -29.66
CA LYS A 2 8.04 13.78 -28.35
C LYS A 2 8.43 12.32 -28.32
N LYS A 3 9.20 11.90 -27.28
CA LYS A 3 9.51 10.48 -27.00
C LYS A 3 8.20 9.73 -26.81
N PRO A 4 8.08 8.46 -27.25
CA PRO A 4 6.88 7.68 -27.00
C PRO A 4 6.70 7.52 -25.48
N ASN A 5 5.50 7.84 -24.99
CA ASN A 5 5.08 7.71 -23.60
C ASN A 5 5.30 6.27 -23.10
N GLN A 6 6.36 6.04 -22.36
CA GLN A 6 6.32 4.99 -21.37
C GLN A 6 5.32 5.48 -20.29
N ARG A 7 4.15 4.86 -20.23
CA ARG A 7 3.21 5.03 -19.14
C ARG A 7 3.86 4.40 -17.90
N ILE A 8 4.54 5.21 -17.11
CA ILE A 8 4.95 4.84 -15.75
C ILE A 8 3.76 5.22 -14.85
N GLY A 9 2.68 4.48 -15.02
CA GLY A 9 1.55 4.50 -14.10
C GLY A 9 1.81 3.59 -12.89
N ALA A 10 0.82 3.48 -12.02
CA ALA A 10 0.87 2.49 -10.95
C ALA A 10 0.92 1.07 -11.52
N ASP A 11 1.71 0.21 -10.88
CA ASP A 11 1.91 -1.16 -11.32
C ASP A 11 0.75 -2.06 -10.87
N VAL A 12 0.39 -3.01 -11.71
CA VAL A 12 -0.50 -4.11 -11.35
C VAL A 12 0.36 -5.31 -10.97
N VAL A 13 0.48 -5.57 -9.67
CA VAL A 13 1.29 -6.67 -9.15
C VAL A 13 0.51 -7.98 -9.11
N LYS A 14 1.21 -9.11 -9.33
CA LYS A 14 0.63 -10.43 -9.09
C LYS A 14 0.45 -10.65 -7.61
N THR A 15 -0.69 -11.19 -7.22
CA THR A 15 -1.01 -11.45 -5.82
C THR A 15 -1.39 -12.91 -5.59
N GLU A 16 -0.93 -13.47 -4.48
CA GLU A 16 -1.48 -14.68 -3.89
C GLU A 16 -2.51 -14.28 -2.83
N LEU A 17 -3.70 -14.86 -2.90
CA LEU A 17 -4.81 -14.59 -1.97
C LEU A 17 -4.94 -15.72 -0.96
N VAL A 18 -4.93 -15.39 0.32
CA VAL A 18 -5.19 -16.32 1.41
C VAL A 18 -6.36 -15.80 2.25
N GLU A 19 -7.45 -16.57 2.36
CA GLU A 19 -8.51 -16.28 3.32
C GLU A 19 -8.02 -16.67 4.73
N LEU A 20 -7.91 -15.69 5.62
CA LEU A 20 -7.44 -15.90 6.98
C LEU A 20 -8.58 -16.25 7.96
N HIS A 21 -9.73 -15.62 7.75
CA HIS A 21 -10.89 -15.79 8.62
C HIS A 21 -12.18 -15.44 7.88
N LYS A 22 -13.22 -16.22 8.15
CA LYS A 22 -14.59 -15.90 7.77
C LYS A 22 -15.49 -16.19 8.97
N SER A 23 -16.31 -15.22 9.37
CA SER A 23 -17.24 -15.42 10.47
C SER A 23 -18.32 -16.45 10.12
N SER A 24 -18.78 -17.20 11.13
CA SER A 24 -19.85 -18.20 10.95
C SER A 24 -21.18 -17.61 10.45
N SER A 25 -21.42 -16.32 10.73
CA SER A 25 -22.57 -15.56 10.24
C SER A 25 -22.37 -14.95 8.85
N ASN A 26 -21.19 -15.16 8.22
CA ASN A 26 -20.75 -14.49 6.99
C ASN A 26 -20.73 -12.96 7.03
N LYS A 27 -20.72 -12.37 8.24
CA LYS A 27 -20.72 -10.91 8.45
C LYS A 27 -19.33 -10.27 8.37
N SER A 28 -18.28 -11.05 8.35
CA SER A 28 -16.93 -10.55 8.11
C SER A 28 -16.04 -11.61 7.49
N VAL A 29 -15.14 -11.16 6.63
CA VAL A 29 -14.08 -11.98 6.05
C VAL A 29 -12.79 -11.19 6.00
N THR A 30 -11.67 -11.86 6.31
CA THR A 30 -10.33 -11.25 6.29
C THR A 30 -9.44 -12.05 5.35
N TYR A 31 -8.80 -11.34 4.45
CA TYR A 31 -7.83 -11.88 3.49
C TYR A 31 -6.44 -11.32 3.74
N ALA A 32 -5.42 -12.12 3.40
CA ALA A 32 -4.08 -11.65 3.14
C ALA A 32 -3.79 -11.73 1.64
N LEU A 33 -3.27 -10.65 1.07
CA LEU A 33 -2.73 -10.58 -0.27
C LEU A 33 -1.21 -10.58 -0.15
N HIS A 34 -0.56 -11.59 -0.70
CA HIS A 34 0.89 -11.70 -0.77
C HIS A 34 1.35 -11.29 -2.17
N PHE A 35 2.37 -10.47 -2.26
CA PHE A 35 2.92 -9.97 -3.52
C PHE A 35 4.34 -9.48 -3.35
N ASP A 36 5.06 -9.34 -4.44
CA ASP A 36 6.40 -8.79 -4.46
C ASP A 36 6.37 -7.38 -5.07
N THR A 37 7.15 -6.49 -4.46
CA THR A 37 7.49 -5.18 -5.03
C THR A 37 8.88 -5.26 -5.65
N GLU A 38 9.19 -4.34 -6.58
CA GLU A 38 10.43 -4.40 -7.37
C GLU A 38 11.34 -3.20 -7.11
N ASP A 39 10.80 -2.07 -6.66
CA ASP A 39 11.55 -0.83 -6.60
C ASP A 39 11.09 0.10 -5.47
N THR A 40 11.96 1.05 -5.11
CA THR A 40 11.66 2.13 -4.16
C THR A 40 10.63 3.10 -4.75
N ASN A 41 9.72 3.59 -3.92
CA ASN A 41 8.62 4.48 -4.30
C ASN A 41 7.73 3.88 -5.41
N GLN A 42 7.59 2.55 -5.42
CA GLN A 42 6.69 1.85 -6.33
C GLN A 42 5.25 2.01 -5.86
N PHE A 43 4.37 2.44 -6.77
CA PHE A 43 2.94 2.54 -6.57
C PHE A 43 2.27 1.28 -7.13
N CYS A 44 1.70 0.46 -6.28
CA CYS A 44 0.94 -0.73 -6.66
C CYS A 44 -0.56 -0.45 -6.52
N ASP A 45 -1.30 -0.46 -7.62
CA ASP A 45 -2.74 -0.21 -7.62
C ASP A 45 -3.52 -1.48 -7.26
N PHE A 46 -4.22 -1.43 -6.12
CA PHE A 46 -5.04 -2.52 -5.61
C PHE A 46 -6.54 -2.31 -5.78
N THR A 47 -6.98 -1.21 -6.39
CA THR A 47 -8.40 -0.83 -6.46
C THR A 47 -9.28 -1.94 -7.01
N GLU A 48 -8.96 -2.44 -8.21
CA GLU A 48 -9.75 -3.51 -8.85
C GLU A 48 -9.70 -4.82 -8.07
N LYS A 49 -8.54 -5.12 -7.45
CA LYS A 49 -8.38 -6.33 -6.64
C LYS A 49 -9.29 -6.28 -5.41
N ILE A 50 -9.32 -5.15 -4.71
CA ILE A 50 -10.20 -4.95 -3.55
C ILE A 50 -11.66 -4.98 -3.98
N GLN A 51 -12.03 -4.31 -5.08
CA GLN A 51 -13.38 -4.35 -5.62
C GLN A 51 -13.85 -5.79 -5.91
N ASN A 52 -13.00 -6.61 -6.51
CA ASN A 52 -13.32 -8.01 -6.80
C ASN A 52 -13.53 -8.85 -5.52
N LEU A 53 -12.75 -8.59 -4.46
CA LEU A 53 -12.95 -9.23 -3.16
C LEU A 53 -14.29 -8.84 -2.53
N ILE A 54 -14.65 -7.56 -2.59
CA ILE A 54 -15.96 -7.07 -2.10
C ILE A 54 -17.09 -7.75 -2.86
N SER A 55 -17.05 -7.75 -4.19
CA SER A 55 -18.07 -8.38 -5.02
C SER A 55 -18.22 -9.88 -4.74
N SER A 56 -17.14 -10.56 -4.36
CA SER A 56 -17.12 -12.00 -4.03
C SER A 56 -17.53 -12.29 -2.58
N SER A 57 -17.56 -11.29 -1.71
CA SER A 57 -17.84 -11.47 -0.27
C SER A 57 -19.33 -11.62 0.07
N ASN A 58 -20.23 -11.28 -0.85
CA ASN A 58 -21.67 -11.14 -0.66
C ASN A 58 -22.08 -10.00 0.31
N VAL A 59 -21.18 -9.05 0.59
CA VAL A 59 -21.48 -7.86 1.38
C VAL A 59 -22.02 -6.77 0.46
N ALA A 60 -23.30 -6.44 0.61
CA ALA A 60 -23.92 -5.36 -0.16
C ALA A 60 -23.65 -3.99 0.47
N HIS A 61 -23.76 -3.89 1.79
CA HIS A 61 -23.57 -2.64 2.53
C HIS A 61 -22.69 -2.89 3.74
N GLY A 62 -21.62 -2.10 3.89
CA GLY A 62 -20.69 -2.33 4.96
C GLY A 62 -19.44 -1.47 4.88
N SER A 63 -18.32 -2.05 5.25
CA SER A 63 -17.03 -1.40 5.16
C SER A 63 -15.94 -2.37 4.70
N VAL A 64 -14.92 -1.84 4.06
CA VAL A 64 -13.67 -2.53 3.81
C VAL A 64 -12.53 -1.80 4.49
N THR A 65 -11.75 -2.52 5.29
CA THR A 65 -10.52 -2.00 5.90
C THR A 65 -9.32 -2.68 5.25
N ILE A 66 -8.40 -1.87 4.78
CA ILE A 66 -7.16 -2.31 4.15
C ILE A 66 -6.02 -1.88 5.05
N SER A 67 -5.08 -2.78 5.36
CA SER A 67 -3.94 -2.47 6.22
C SER A 67 -2.64 -3.14 5.77
N THR A 68 -1.52 -2.45 5.97
CA THR A 68 -0.17 -2.97 5.78
C THR A 68 0.49 -3.21 7.14
N PRO A 69 1.13 -4.37 7.37
CA PRO A 69 1.87 -4.65 8.60
C PRO A 69 3.34 -4.18 8.53
N HIS A 70 3.72 -3.46 7.48
CA HIS A 70 5.10 -3.06 7.22
C HIS A 70 5.33 -1.60 7.60
N THR A 71 6.46 -1.33 8.23
CA THR A 71 6.85 0.01 8.72
C THR A 71 7.46 0.91 7.65
N THR A 72 7.82 0.35 6.49
CA THR A 72 8.45 1.04 5.36
C THR A 72 7.55 1.11 4.14
N THR A 73 6.25 1.11 4.34
CA THR A 73 5.22 1.17 3.30
C THR A 73 4.09 2.10 3.70
N ALA A 74 3.26 2.49 2.74
CA ALA A 74 2.08 3.31 3.01
C ALA A 74 0.89 2.87 2.17
N ILE A 75 -0.32 3.14 2.66
CA ILE A 75 -1.56 3.07 1.88
C ILE A 75 -1.98 4.49 1.56
N ILE A 76 -2.19 4.77 0.28
CA ILE A 76 -2.58 6.09 -0.23
C ILE A 76 -3.80 5.94 -1.12
N ILE A 77 -4.73 6.90 -1.01
CA ILE A 77 -5.85 7.05 -1.94
C ILE A 77 -5.68 8.37 -2.67
N ASN A 78 -5.42 8.29 -3.98
CA ASN A 78 -5.27 9.46 -4.83
C ASN A 78 -5.45 9.08 -6.32
N GLU A 79 -5.15 10.00 -7.23
CA GLU A 79 -5.30 9.80 -8.67
C GLU A 79 -4.20 8.89 -9.23
N SER A 80 -4.58 7.96 -10.13
CA SER A 80 -3.63 7.15 -10.91
C SER A 80 -3.23 7.89 -12.18
N GLU A 81 -2.42 8.93 -12.02
CA GLU A 81 -1.92 9.75 -13.12
C GLU A 81 -0.39 9.86 -13.05
N THR A 82 0.26 9.66 -14.19
CA THR A 82 1.74 9.58 -14.28
C THR A 82 2.43 10.85 -13.77
N GLY A 83 1.91 12.03 -14.10
CA GLY A 83 2.48 13.31 -13.65
C GLY A 83 2.38 13.46 -12.14
N TYR A 84 1.21 13.15 -11.57
CA TYR A 84 1.02 13.14 -10.13
C TYR A 84 2.00 12.19 -9.43
N ILE A 85 2.11 10.95 -9.90
CA ILE A 85 3.01 9.95 -9.29
C ILE A 85 4.47 10.41 -9.37
N ASN A 86 4.89 10.99 -10.49
CA ASN A 86 6.24 11.52 -10.66
C ASN A 86 6.49 12.75 -9.77
N ASP A 87 5.52 13.65 -9.66
CA ASP A 87 5.60 14.81 -8.76
C ASP A 87 5.68 14.36 -7.30
N PHE A 88 4.88 13.36 -6.91
CA PHE A 88 4.92 12.80 -5.58
C PHE A 88 6.30 12.22 -5.26
N LYS A 89 6.87 11.38 -6.13
CA LYS A 89 8.21 10.78 -5.96
C LYS A 89 9.28 11.86 -5.82
N ARG A 90 9.24 12.87 -6.69
CA ARG A 90 10.19 13.98 -6.65
C ARG A 90 10.07 14.80 -5.36
N LYS A 91 8.85 15.12 -4.94
CA LYS A 91 8.62 15.88 -3.70
C LYS A 91 8.96 15.08 -2.46
N LEU A 92 8.72 13.77 -2.47
CA LEU A 92 9.14 12.90 -1.38
C LEU A 92 10.67 12.86 -1.24
N GLU A 93 11.41 12.84 -2.35
CA GLU A 93 12.87 12.92 -2.35
C GLU A 93 13.39 14.29 -1.85
N GLU A 94 12.70 15.38 -2.17
CA GLU A 94 13.03 16.71 -1.65
C GLU A 94 12.79 16.82 -0.13
N LEU A 95 11.71 16.20 0.38
CA LEU A 95 11.32 16.26 1.79
C LEU A 95 12.16 15.33 2.68
N VAL A 96 12.45 14.14 2.19
CA VAL A 96 13.17 13.08 2.90
C VAL A 96 14.20 12.49 1.93
N PRO A 97 15.34 13.15 1.75
CA PRO A 97 16.36 12.75 0.77
C PRO A 97 16.93 11.37 1.05
N THR A 98 17.23 10.62 -0.01
CA THR A 98 17.87 9.30 0.10
C THR A 98 19.27 9.40 0.70
N ASP A 99 20.03 10.44 0.33
CA ASP A 99 21.44 10.62 0.71
C ASP A 99 21.64 11.42 2.02
N SER A 100 20.59 11.56 2.84
CA SER A 100 20.69 12.21 4.14
C SER A 100 21.18 11.24 5.22
N TYR A 101 21.71 11.79 6.32
CA TYR A 101 22.02 10.99 7.49
C TYR A 101 20.76 10.57 8.25
N TYR A 102 20.69 9.29 8.61
CA TYR A 102 19.64 8.71 9.45
C TYR A 102 20.27 7.88 10.57
N GLU A 103 19.99 8.22 11.82
CA GLU A 103 20.48 7.46 12.98
C GLU A 103 20.04 5.98 12.94
N HIS A 104 18.92 5.69 12.31
CA HIS A 104 18.45 4.32 12.09
C HIS A 104 19.47 3.45 11.34
N ASP A 105 20.27 4.06 10.48
CA ASP A 105 21.26 3.39 9.63
C ASP A 105 22.69 3.48 10.21
N ASP A 106 22.84 4.12 11.38
CA ASP A 106 24.11 4.29 12.07
C ASP A 106 24.32 3.13 13.07
N TRP A 107 25.02 2.11 12.62
CA TRP A 107 25.28 0.88 13.38
C TRP A 107 26.17 1.08 14.63
N ASP A 108 26.86 2.20 14.72
CA ASP A 108 27.65 2.54 15.91
C ASP A 108 26.79 3.14 17.01
N LEU A 109 25.67 3.78 16.66
CA LEU A 109 24.73 4.41 17.59
C LEU A 109 23.52 3.51 17.89
N ARG A 110 23.01 2.82 16.89
CA ARG A 110 21.82 1.99 17.04
C ARG A 110 22.14 0.68 17.74
N THR A 111 21.41 0.41 18.82
CA THR A 111 21.58 -0.80 19.64
C THR A 111 20.31 -1.65 19.77
N GLU A 112 19.20 -1.23 19.12
CA GLU A 112 17.88 -1.82 19.30
C GLU A 112 17.32 -2.39 17.98
N ASN A 113 16.60 -3.51 18.08
CA ASN A 113 15.87 -4.13 16.97
C ASN A 113 16.71 -4.37 15.70
N MET A 114 17.98 -4.68 15.86
CA MET A 114 18.92 -4.94 14.76
C MET A 114 18.73 -6.35 14.20
N GLN A 115 18.84 -6.48 12.89
CA GLN A 115 18.87 -7.77 12.17
C GLN A 115 20.16 -7.86 11.37
N GLU A 116 20.73 -9.06 11.23
CA GLU A 116 22.00 -9.27 10.51
C GLU A 116 21.92 -8.93 9.01
N ASP A 117 20.72 -9.06 8.43
CA ASP A 117 20.45 -8.82 7.00
C ASP A 117 19.63 -7.54 6.75
N GLU A 118 19.66 -6.60 7.68
CA GLU A 118 18.88 -5.36 7.58
C GLU A 118 19.45 -4.43 6.51
N ASN A 119 18.55 -3.85 5.71
CA ASN A 119 18.94 -2.84 4.73
C ASN A 119 19.05 -1.46 5.37
N VAL A 120 19.91 -0.62 4.80
CA VAL A 120 19.98 0.81 5.07
C VAL A 120 18.68 1.48 4.56
N ASN A 121 17.75 1.78 5.47
CA ASN A 121 16.39 2.20 5.11
C ASN A 121 15.74 3.20 6.08
N GLY A 122 16.52 3.89 6.88
CA GLY A 122 16.04 4.93 7.81
C GLY A 122 15.13 5.96 7.14
N ARG A 123 15.48 6.37 5.91
CA ARG A 123 14.64 7.24 5.07
C ARG A 123 13.23 6.66 4.86
N SER A 124 13.13 5.35 4.68
CA SER A 124 11.86 4.68 4.36
C SER A 124 10.90 4.69 5.55
N HIS A 125 11.44 4.53 6.77
CA HIS A 125 10.67 4.69 8.00
C HIS A 125 10.17 6.12 8.19
N VAL A 126 11.01 7.12 7.92
CA VAL A 126 10.64 8.54 8.00
C VAL A 126 9.58 8.87 6.95
N ARG A 127 9.78 8.43 5.70
CA ARG A 127 8.79 8.60 4.63
C ARG A 127 7.44 7.98 4.99
N GLY A 128 7.44 6.72 5.48
CA GLY A 128 6.23 6.03 5.91
C GLY A 128 5.46 6.78 7.00
N SER A 129 6.18 7.37 7.95
CA SER A 129 5.58 8.15 9.03
C SER A 129 4.97 9.47 8.57
N ILE A 130 5.53 10.09 7.52
CA ILE A 130 5.05 11.40 7.00
C ILE A 130 3.88 11.24 6.05
N ILE A 131 3.96 10.29 5.10
CA ILE A 131 2.99 10.20 4.00
C ILE A 131 1.89 9.19 4.25
N GLY A 132 2.11 8.26 5.16
CA GLY A 132 1.37 7.03 5.18
C GLY A 132 0.32 6.92 6.23
N SER A 133 -0.77 6.32 5.79
CA SER A 133 -1.62 5.53 6.67
C SER A 133 -1.18 4.07 6.61
N THR A 134 -1.08 3.42 7.76
CA THR A 134 -0.89 1.96 7.81
C THR A 134 -2.20 1.22 7.55
N SER A 135 -3.33 1.94 7.61
CA SER A 135 -4.64 1.39 7.27
C SER A 135 -5.59 2.48 6.79
N VAL A 136 -6.53 2.09 5.95
CA VAL A 136 -7.67 2.91 5.52
C VAL A 136 -8.94 2.09 5.63
N SER A 137 -10.05 2.74 5.96
CA SER A 137 -11.38 2.13 5.94
C SER A 137 -12.29 2.93 5.03
N LEU A 138 -13.00 2.22 4.15
CA LEU A 138 -13.87 2.80 3.14
C LEU A 138 -15.26 2.18 3.21
N PRO A 139 -16.32 2.97 2.93
CA PRO A 139 -17.67 2.44 2.83
C PRO A 139 -17.80 1.49 1.65
N VAL A 140 -18.69 0.50 1.80
CA VAL A 140 -19.18 -0.38 0.74
C VAL A 140 -20.68 -0.16 0.62
N VAL A 141 -21.16 0.17 -0.57
CA VAL A 141 -22.58 0.38 -0.88
C VAL A 141 -22.91 -0.34 -2.19
N ASP A 142 -23.98 -1.12 -2.22
CA ASP A 142 -24.38 -1.93 -3.38
C ASP A 142 -23.25 -2.82 -3.91
N SER A 143 -22.46 -3.41 -3.01
CA SER A 143 -21.27 -4.21 -3.29
C SER A 143 -20.15 -3.47 -4.03
N GLU A 144 -20.13 -2.15 -3.96
CA GLU A 144 -19.11 -1.30 -4.54
C GLU A 144 -18.37 -0.50 -3.46
N ILE A 145 -17.05 -0.39 -3.61
CA ILE A 145 -16.22 0.49 -2.78
C ILE A 145 -16.52 1.94 -3.15
N ILE A 146 -16.80 2.77 -2.16
CA ILE A 146 -17.10 4.18 -2.40
C ILE A 146 -15.80 4.98 -2.52
N LEU A 147 -15.46 5.31 -3.74
CA LEU A 147 -14.32 6.15 -4.11
C LEU A 147 -14.79 7.32 -5.00
N GLY A 148 -14.09 8.43 -4.92
CA GLY A 148 -14.25 9.52 -5.86
C GLY A 148 -13.79 9.10 -7.27
N ARG A 149 -14.29 9.80 -8.31
CA ARG A 149 -14.06 9.48 -9.73
C ARG A 149 -12.59 9.21 -10.10
N TRP A 150 -11.65 9.91 -9.46
CA TRP A 150 -10.23 9.83 -9.75
C TRP A 150 -9.45 9.07 -8.68
N GLN A 151 -10.11 8.68 -7.59
CA GLN A 151 -9.46 7.97 -6.50
C GLN A 151 -9.16 6.51 -6.88
N ARG A 152 -7.92 6.13 -6.61
CA ARG A 152 -7.41 4.76 -6.67
C ARG A 152 -6.73 4.46 -5.36
N LEU A 153 -6.74 3.20 -4.97
CA LEU A 153 -6.11 2.73 -3.75
C LEU A 153 -4.74 2.15 -4.07
N PHE A 154 -3.71 2.74 -3.50
CA PHE A 154 -2.33 2.33 -3.69
C PHE A 154 -1.72 1.76 -2.43
N PHE A 155 -0.97 0.68 -2.59
CA PHE A 155 0.12 0.33 -1.71
C PHE A 155 1.39 0.98 -2.28
N VAL A 156 2.13 1.69 -1.44
CA VAL A 156 3.39 2.35 -1.84
C VAL A 156 4.55 1.71 -1.11
N GLU A 157 5.48 1.14 -1.88
CA GLU A 157 6.76 0.66 -1.38
C GLU A 157 7.70 1.85 -1.18
N LEU A 158 8.27 1.99 0.00
CA LEU A 158 9.17 3.11 0.34
C LEU A 158 10.62 2.67 0.55
N ASP A 159 10.82 1.35 0.65
CA ASP A 159 12.13 0.71 0.78
C ASP A 159 12.60 0.18 -0.60
N CYS A 160 13.34 -0.89 -0.64
CA CYS A 160 13.66 -1.65 -1.85
C CYS A 160 12.55 -2.66 -2.17
N GLY A 161 12.64 -3.30 -3.34
CA GLY A 161 11.75 -4.42 -3.71
C GLY A 161 11.82 -5.55 -2.70
N ARG A 162 10.65 -6.03 -2.23
CA ARG A 162 10.51 -7.08 -1.21
C ARG A 162 9.19 -7.83 -1.35
N SER A 163 9.14 -9.01 -0.73
CA SER A 163 7.88 -9.69 -0.47
C SER A 163 7.06 -8.93 0.58
N ARG A 164 5.82 -8.62 0.23
CA ARG A 164 4.91 -7.79 1.03
C ARG A 164 3.57 -8.48 1.25
N ARG A 165 2.86 -7.99 2.26
CA ARG A 165 1.49 -8.41 2.57
C ARG A 165 0.60 -7.20 2.73
N LEU A 166 -0.63 -7.35 2.28
CA LEU A 166 -1.72 -6.41 2.52
C LEU A 166 -2.88 -7.19 3.13
N PHE A 167 -3.45 -6.72 4.22
CA PHE A 167 -4.65 -7.31 4.80
C PHE A 167 -5.88 -6.55 4.34
N VAL A 168 -6.93 -7.32 4.04
CA VAL A 168 -8.22 -6.80 3.61
C VAL A 168 -9.30 -7.43 4.48
N GLN A 169 -9.97 -6.62 5.27
CA GLN A 169 -11.13 -7.05 6.04
C GLN A 169 -12.40 -6.42 5.46
N ILE A 170 -13.35 -7.25 5.09
CA ILE A 170 -14.66 -6.83 4.60
C ILE A 170 -15.68 -7.16 5.68
N GLN A 171 -16.51 -6.19 6.03
CA GLN A 171 -17.45 -6.29 7.13
C GLN A 171 -18.84 -5.84 6.68
N ASP A 172 -19.84 -6.71 6.88
CA ASP A 172 -21.26 -6.40 6.69
C ASP A 172 -21.76 -5.64 7.92
N LEU A 173 -22.46 -4.55 7.69
CA LEU A 173 -23.07 -3.71 8.72
C LEU A 173 -24.61 -3.85 8.81
N ASN A 174 -25.20 -4.85 8.11
CA ASN A 174 -26.63 -5.15 8.19
C ASN A 174 -26.96 -6.24 9.23
#